data_f4757ea36534137b395a7e73f5d7d62e
#
_entry.id   f4757ea36534137b395a7e73f5d7d62e
#
_cell.length_a   1.000
_cell.length_b   1.000
_cell.length_c   1.000
_cell.angle_alpha   90.00
_cell.angle_beta   90.00
_cell.angle_gamma   90.00
#
_symmetry.space_group_name_H-M   'P 1'
#
loop_
_entity.id
_entity.type
_entity.pdbx_description
1 polymer ?
#
loop_
_entity_poly.entity_id
_entity_poly.type
_entity_poly.pdbx_seq_one_letter_code
_entity_poly.pdbx_strand_id
1 'polypeptide(L)'
;MNRKNSYARLIFIITVLAICSIVILRYNKVASNDRKTLNTIEKYGIFLGVEKENLKKIKDYDLIVIDADNLDKDDIKNLKKQGNNKIFSYINIGSVEEFREYYNDFKNITLEDYENWEDEKWVDITNKKWKKHITNLSKKLKFKGIDGFFADNTDVYYHYETPQVYSALLEILTDIKKTGLPCIVNGGDTFISKAISENTLKDLVYGINQETVLTKIDFKNNAFYTSSKDTREYFEKYLKKCKDFGLKIYLTEYTRDEKIKNKIRDFCKKNRYNCYISSTIELRNIDE
;
A
#
# COMPACT_ATOMS: atom_id res chain seq x y z
N MET A 1 -40.04 49.11 -16.78
CA MET A 1 -39.01 48.19 -16.28
C MET A 1 -38.74 47.11 -17.32
N ASN A 2 -37.52 47.02 -17.85
CA ASN A 2 -37.19 46.51 -19.19
C ASN A 2 -37.32 44.98 -19.28
N ARG A 3 -38.25 44.44 -20.11
CA ARG A 3 -38.39 43.01 -20.45
C ARG A 3 -37.07 42.34 -20.86
N LYS A 4 -36.15 43.07 -21.54
CA LYS A 4 -34.84 42.57 -21.95
C LYS A 4 -33.97 42.14 -20.75
N ASN A 5 -34.00 42.85 -19.62
CA ASN A 5 -33.24 42.48 -18.43
C ASN A 5 -33.79 41.24 -17.71
N SER A 6 -35.07 40.97 -17.85
CA SER A 6 -35.71 39.76 -17.28
C SER A 6 -35.28 38.49 -18.05
N TYR A 7 -35.25 38.55 -19.40
CA TYR A 7 -34.74 37.42 -20.23
C TYR A 7 -33.29 37.14 -20.03
N ALA A 8 -32.44 38.17 -19.92
CA ALA A 8 -31.03 37.99 -19.65
C ALA A 8 -30.74 37.31 -18.29
N ARG A 9 -31.52 37.68 -17.25
CA ARG A 9 -31.43 37.00 -15.93
C ARG A 9 -31.92 35.57 -16.00
N LEU A 10 -32.97 35.29 -16.73
CA LEU A 10 -33.51 33.92 -16.87
C LEU A 10 -32.53 33.04 -17.62
N ILE A 11 -31.92 33.50 -18.72
CA ILE A 11 -30.88 32.77 -19.45
C ILE A 11 -29.68 32.52 -18.56
N PHE A 12 -29.21 33.51 -17.79
CA PHE A 12 -28.09 33.34 -16.85
C PHE A 12 -28.39 32.24 -15.81
N ILE A 13 -29.57 32.25 -15.21
CA ILE A 13 -29.98 31.22 -14.22
C ILE A 13 -30.00 29.83 -14.85
N ILE A 14 -30.57 29.69 -16.06
CA ILE A 14 -30.63 28.41 -16.78
C ILE A 14 -29.22 27.91 -17.08
N THR A 15 -28.31 28.80 -17.51
CA THR A 15 -26.89 28.43 -17.80
C THR A 15 -26.19 27.98 -16.54
N VAL A 16 -26.35 28.68 -15.41
CA VAL A 16 -25.77 28.27 -14.13
C VAL A 16 -26.29 26.90 -13.67
N LEU A 17 -27.61 26.69 -13.76
CA LEU A 17 -28.19 25.38 -13.41
C LEU A 17 -27.70 24.25 -14.31
N ALA A 18 -27.52 24.50 -15.61
CA ALA A 18 -26.97 23.52 -16.55
C ALA A 18 -25.52 23.19 -16.21
N ILE A 19 -24.69 24.18 -15.88
CA ILE A 19 -23.29 23.97 -15.45
C ILE A 19 -23.26 23.17 -14.15
N CYS A 20 -24.04 23.55 -13.14
CA CYS A 20 -24.14 22.79 -11.89
C CYS A 20 -24.55 21.33 -12.11
N SER A 21 -25.54 21.09 -12.98
CA SER A 21 -25.98 19.73 -13.32
C SER A 21 -24.89 18.91 -13.98
N ILE A 22 -24.10 19.50 -14.89
CA ILE A 22 -22.96 18.85 -15.54
C ILE A 22 -21.87 18.52 -14.52
N VAL A 23 -21.58 19.43 -13.59
CA VAL A 23 -20.60 19.21 -12.52
C VAL A 23 -21.04 18.07 -11.60
N ILE A 24 -22.31 18.07 -11.19
CA ILE A 24 -22.88 17.00 -10.36
C ILE A 24 -22.84 15.63 -11.08
N LEU A 25 -23.19 15.59 -12.36
CA LEU A 25 -23.13 14.36 -13.16
C LEU A 25 -21.71 13.84 -13.30
N ARG A 26 -20.76 14.73 -13.54
CA ARG A 26 -19.31 14.35 -13.57
C ARG A 26 -18.84 13.86 -12.23
N TYR A 27 -19.17 14.54 -11.15
CA TYR A 27 -18.83 14.12 -9.79
C TYR A 27 -19.41 12.73 -9.46
N ASN A 28 -20.69 12.50 -9.75
CA ASN A 28 -21.34 11.21 -9.52
C ASN A 28 -20.72 10.09 -10.38
N LYS A 29 -20.33 10.39 -11.63
CA LYS A 29 -19.66 9.42 -12.51
C LYS A 29 -18.26 9.07 -11.99
N VAL A 30 -17.48 10.05 -11.51
CA VAL A 30 -16.17 9.82 -10.90
C VAL A 30 -16.36 8.99 -9.63
N ALA A 31 -17.22 9.40 -8.72
CA ALA A 31 -17.49 8.68 -7.48
C ALA A 31 -18.01 7.25 -7.70
N SER A 32 -18.80 7.00 -8.76
CA SER A 32 -19.23 5.64 -9.11
C SER A 32 -18.12 4.78 -9.69
N ASN A 33 -17.24 5.37 -10.49
CA ASN A 33 -16.04 4.69 -11.01
C ASN A 33 -15.06 4.34 -9.88
N ASP A 34 -14.82 5.27 -8.95
CA ASP A 34 -13.96 5.05 -7.79
C ASP A 34 -14.50 3.91 -6.92
N ARG A 35 -15.81 3.90 -6.63
CA ARG A 35 -16.46 2.79 -5.90
C ARG A 35 -16.36 1.46 -6.63
N LYS A 36 -16.50 1.46 -7.96
CA LYS A 36 -16.34 0.24 -8.77
C LYS A 36 -14.91 -0.27 -8.70
N THR A 37 -13.94 0.61 -8.82
CA THR A 37 -12.51 0.29 -8.72
C THR A 37 -12.13 -0.25 -7.34
N LEU A 38 -12.65 0.34 -6.25
CA LEU A 38 -12.43 -0.12 -4.88
C LEU A 38 -13.00 -1.54 -4.62
N ASN A 39 -14.03 -1.96 -5.34
CA ASN A 39 -14.69 -3.24 -5.14
C ASN A 39 -14.23 -4.34 -6.13
N THR A 40 -13.31 -4.04 -7.03
CA THR A 40 -12.75 -5.04 -7.96
C THR A 40 -11.68 -5.84 -7.23
N ILE A 41 -11.82 -7.17 -7.23
CA ILE A 41 -10.78 -8.08 -6.75
C ILE A 41 -9.73 -8.19 -7.85
N GLU A 42 -8.48 -7.93 -7.49
CA GLU A 42 -7.30 -8.00 -8.36
C GLU A 42 -6.55 -9.31 -8.11
N LYS A 43 -5.99 -9.90 -9.17
CA LYS A 43 -4.97 -10.93 -9.01
C LYS A 43 -3.71 -10.25 -8.50
N TYR A 44 -3.47 -10.41 -7.21
CA TYR A 44 -2.44 -9.71 -6.44
C TYR A 44 -1.30 -10.66 -6.07
N GLY A 45 -0.06 -10.19 -6.11
CA GLY A 45 1.11 -10.96 -5.69
C GLY A 45 2.21 -10.10 -5.11
N ILE A 46 2.96 -10.63 -4.13
CA ILE A 46 4.13 -10.01 -3.52
C ILE A 46 5.35 -10.91 -3.74
N PHE A 47 6.40 -10.37 -4.36
CA PHE A 47 7.58 -11.11 -4.84
C PHE A 47 8.87 -10.42 -4.43
N LEU A 48 9.06 -10.14 -3.11
CA LEU A 48 10.20 -9.39 -2.61
C LEU A 48 11.50 -10.19 -2.61
N GLY A 49 11.41 -11.50 -2.37
CA GLY A 49 12.58 -12.39 -2.34
C GLY A 49 12.85 -13.10 -3.66
N VAL A 50 12.18 -12.73 -4.75
CA VAL A 50 12.38 -13.36 -6.06
C VAL A 50 13.64 -12.81 -6.72
N GLU A 51 14.57 -13.69 -7.07
CA GLU A 51 15.79 -13.35 -7.79
C GLU A 51 15.48 -12.82 -9.20
N LYS A 52 16.35 -11.92 -9.69
CA LYS A 52 16.16 -11.23 -10.98
C LYS A 52 15.91 -12.19 -12.15
N GLU A 53 16.64 -13.31 -12.19
CA GLU A 53 16.53 -14.35 -13.24
C GLU A 53 15.14 -15.00 -13.27
N ASN A 54 14.45 -15.02 -12.14
CA ASN A 54 13.14 -15.63 -11.97
C ASN A 54 11.98 -14.66 -12.22
N LEU A 55 12.22 -13.36 -12.32
CA LEU A 55 11.18 -12.35 -12.60
C LEU A 55 10.38 -12.67 -13.87
N LYS A 56 11.01 -13.33 -14.86
CA LYS A 56 10.35 -13.78 -16.10
C LYS A 56 9.21 -14.78 -15.90
N LYS A 57 9.09 -15.37 -14.70
CA LYS A 57 8.02 -16.32 -14.35
C LYS A 57 6.78 -15.62 -13.80
N ILE A 58 6.88 -14.36 -13.36
CA ILE A 58 5.76 -13.57 -12.81
C ILE A 58 4.93 -13.05 -13.98
N LYS A 59 3.71 -13.60 -14.17
CA LYS A 59 2.88 -13.32 -15.34
C LYS A 59 1.41 -13.14 -15.00
N ASP A 60 0.74 -12.27 -15.77
CA ASP A 60 -0.71 -12.13 -15.80
C ASP A 60 -1.32 -11.75 -14.45
N TYR A 61 -0.66 -10.83 -13.73
CA TYR A 61 -1.17 -10.23 -12.49
C TYR A 61 -1.78 -8.86 -12.76
N ASP A 62 -2.84 -8.53 -12.00
CA ASP A 62 -3.40 -7.18 -12.02
C ASP A 62 -2.52 -6.20 -11.23
N LEU A 63 -1.90 -6.67 -10.14
CA LEU A 63 -0.96 -5.91 -9.34
C LEU A 63 0.10 -6.83 -8.73
N ILE A 64 1.36 -6.50 -8.95
CA ILE A 64 2.49 -7.14 -8.26
C ILE A 64 3.27 -6.14 -7.42
N VAL A 65 3.81 -6.61 -6.33
CA VAL A 65 4.79 -5.90 -5.51
C VAL A 65 6.14 -6.58 -5.67
N ILE A 66 7.17 -5.82 -5.97
CA ILE A 66 8.55 -6.27 -6.12
C ILE A 66 9.49 -5.28 -5.42
N ASP A 67 10.71 -5.69 -5.11
CA ASP A 67 11.77 -4.75 -4.76
C ASP A 67 12.47 -4.25 -6.03
N ALA A 68 12.12 -3.05 -6.46
CA ALA A 68 12.68 -2.44 -7.66
C ALA A 68 13.99 -1.68 -7.43
N ASP A 69 14.54 -1.65 -6.20
CA ASP A 69 15.75 -0.87 -5.95
C ASP A 69 16.95 -1.40 -6.77
N ASN A 70 17.08 -2.72 -6.89
CA ASN A 70 18.13 -3.39 -7.65
C ASN A 70 17.75 -3.70 -9.11
N LEU A 71 16.59 -3.24 -9.58
CA LEU A 71 16.13 -3.44 -10.96
C LEU A 71 16.35 -2.18 -11.81
N ASP A 72 16.40 -2.35 -13.12
CA ASP A 72 16.47 -1.27 -14.07
C ASP A 72 15.14 -1.04 -14.81
N LYS A 73 15.11 -0.08 -15.75
CA LYS A 73 13.92 0.22 -16.54
C LYS A 73 13.49 -0.92 -17.46
N ASP A 74 14.43 -1.66 -17.99
CA ASP A 74 14.14 -2.75 -18.90
C ASP A 74 13.56 -3.94 -18.14
N ASP A 75 13.98 -4.19 -16.91
CA ASP A 75 13.37 -5.19 -16.04
C ASP A 75 11.88 -4.87 -15.80
N ILE A 76 11.57 -3.62 -15.42
CA ILE A 76 10.18 -3.17 -15.21
C ILE A 76 9.36 -3.27 -16.49
N LYS A 77 9.93 -2.85 -17.62
CA LYS A 77 9.28 -2.97 -18.93
C LYS A 77 9.01 -4.43 -19.31
N ASN A 78 9.93 -5.33 -19.03
CA ASN A 78 9.77 -6.76 -19.31
C ASN A 78 8.69 -7.39 -18.42
N LEU A 79 8.63 -7.05 -17.14
CA LEU A 79 7.54 -7.46 -16.26
C LEU A 79 6.16 -7.01 -16.79
N LYS A 80 6.05 -5.78 -17.31
CA LYS A 80 4.81 -5.30 -17.94
C LYS A 80 4.45 -6.08 -19.19
N LYS A 81 5.44 -6.42 -20.05
CA LYS A 81 5.22 -7.24 -21.25
C LYS A 81 4.74 -8.66 -20.96
N GLN A 82 4.95 -9.14 -19.74
CA GLN A 82 4.49 -10.45 -19.28
C GLN A 82 3.04 -10.45 -18.79
N GLY A 83 2.27 -9.38 -19.07
CA GLY A 83 0.86 -9.28 -18.71
C GLY A 83 0.60 -8.75 -17.29
N ASN A 84 1.64 -8.27 -16.59
CA ASN A 84 1.45 -7.63 -15.29
C ASN A 84 1.00 -6.18 -15.48
N ASN A 85 -0.23 -5.86 -15.03
CA ASN A 85 -0.87 -4.57 -15.33
C ASN A 85 -0.29 -3.42 -14.50
N LYS A 86 0.00 -3.68 -13.19
CA LYS A 86 0.56 -2.68 -12.27
C LYS A 86 1.74 -3.27 -11.52
N ILE A 87 2.84 -2.55 -11.48
CA ILE A 87 4.04 -2.90 -10.76
C ILE A 87 4.26 -1.88 -9.66
N PHE A 88 4.09 -2.30 -8.42
CA PHE A 88 4.38 -1.50 -7.24
C PHE A 88 5.75 -1.87 -6.72
N SER A 89 6.52 -0.86 -6.29
CA SER A 89 7.81 -1.10 -5.66
C SER A 89 7.70 -1.03 -4.16
N TYR A 90 8.26 -2.02 -3.50
CA TYR A 90 8.62 -1.94 -2.10
C TYR A 90 9.47 -0.70 -1.83
N ILE A 91 9.21 -0.04 -0.73
CA ILE A 91 9.99 1.04 -0.17
C ILE A 91 9.86 1.00 1.35
N ASN A 92 10.99 0.76 2.03
CA ASN A 92 11.03 0.77 3.48
C ASN A 92 11.10 2.20 4.00
N ILE A 93 10.14 2.62 4.81
CA ILE A 93 10.06 4.00 5.31
C ILE A 93 10.28 4.12 6.82
N GLY A 94 10.23 3.02 7.57
CA GLY A 94 10.34 2.99 9.02
C GLY A 94 11.61 2.34 9.56
N SER A 95 12.29 1.56 8.74
CA SER A 95 13.52 0.83 9.10
C SER A 95 14.51 0.84 7.96
N VAL A 96 15.70 0.27 8.18
CA VAL A 96 16.74 0.12 7.17
C VAL A 96 17.39 -1.25 7.26
N GLU A 97 17.46 -1.93 6.13
CA GLU A 97 18.12 -3.23 6.00
C GLU A 97 19.62 -3.05 5.80
N GLU A 98 20.45 -3.86 6.49
CA GLU A 98 21.92 -3.75 6.48
C GLU A 98 22.54 -4.03 5.09
N PHE A 99 21.87 -4.81 4.26
CA PHE A 99 22.32 -5.12 2.90
C PHE A 99 22.10 -3.97 1.90
N ARG A 100 21.39 -2.91 2.27
CA ARG A 100 21.17 -1.75 1.38
C ARG A 100 22.45 -0.96 1.19
N GLU A 101 22.74 -0.57 -0.04
CA GLU A 101 23.93 0.25 -0.37
C GLU A 101 24.02 1.52 0.47
N TYR A 102 22.87 2.08 0.86
CA TYR A 102 22.78 3.31 1.66
C TYR A 102 22.80 3.08 3.18
N TYR A 103 22.87 1.84 3.67
CA TYR A 103 22.85 1.55 5.11
C TYR A 103 23.88 2.37 5.91
N ASN A 104 25.12 2.44 5.41
CA ASN A 104 26.20 3.14 6.07
C ASN A 104 25.97 4.66 6.25
N ASP A 105 25.10 5.25 5.42
CA ASP A 105 24.72 6.67 5.52
C ASP A 105 23.76 6.93 6.67
N PHE A 106 23.06 5.89 7.14
CA PHE A 106 21.98 5.96 8.13
C PHE A 106 22.22 5.17 9.41
N LYS A 107 23.26 4.34 9.51
CA LYS A 107 23.56 3.55 10.72
C LYS A 107 23.68 4.36 12.01
N ASN A 108 23.98 5.66 11.93
CA ASN A 108 24.07 6.54 13.09
C ASN A 108 22.73 7.07 13.58
N ILE A 109 21.63 6.77 12.88
CA ILE A 109 20.27 7.13 13.24
C ILE A 109 19.37 5.90 13.37
N THR A 110 19.96 4.70 13.34
CA THR A 110 19.24 3.49 13.69
C THR A 110 18.90 3.48 15.17
N LEU A 111 17.80 2.86 15.51
CA LEU A 111 17.29 2.69 16.86
C LEU A 111 17.56 1.24 17.32
N GLU A 112 16.51 0.49 17.60
CA GLU A 112 16.59 -0.90 18.03
C GLU A 112 16.59 -1.85 16.82
N ASP A 113 17.03 -3.10 17.06
CA ASP A 113 16.96 -4.17 16.06
C ASP A 113 15.49 -4.46 15.74
N TYR A 114 15.23 -4.79 14.47
CA TYR A 114 13.89 -5.19 14.04
C TYR A 114 13.60 -6.63 14.48
N GLU A 115 12.46 -6.88 15.10
CA GLU A 115 12.10 -8.22 15.54
C GLU A 115 11.99 -9.21 14.36
N ASN A 116 12.60 -10.39 14.52
CA ASN A 116 12.59 -11.49 13.55
C ASN A 116 13.33 -11.27 12.23
N TRP A 117 13.96 -10.11 12.01
CA TRP A 117 14.80 -9.81 10.85
C TRP A 117 16.15 -9.27 11.32
N GLU A 118 17.14 -10.17 11.45
CA GLU A 118 18.45 -9.86 12.06
C GLU A 118 19.23 -8.76 11.32
N ASP A 119 19.01 -8.63 10.00
CA ASP A 119 19.69 -7.65 9.15
C ASP A 119 18.90 -6.33 9.01
N GLU A 120 17.96 -6.03 9.92
CA GLU A 120 17.12 -4.85 9.83
C GLU A 120 17.05 -4.08 11.14
N LYS A 121 17.01 -2.76 11.06
CA LYS A 121 16.96 -1.87 12.23
C LYS A 121 15.92 -0.77 12.06
N TRP A 122 15.17 -0.49 13.11
CA TRP A 122 14.32 0.69 13.15
C TRP A 122 15.15 1.96 12.95
N VAL A 123 14.58 2.98 12.31
CA VAL A 123 15.24 4.25 12.01
C VAL A 123 14.51 5.40 12.67
N ASP A 124 15.27 6.38 13.18
CA ASP A 124 14.68 7.69 13.55
C ASP A 124 14.18 8.42 12.30
N ILE A 125 12.91 8.17 11.98
CA ILE A 125 12.24 8.75 10.82
C ILE A 125 12.00 10.27 10.96
N THR A 126 12.19 10.85 12.15
CA THR A 126 12.10 12.31 12.35
C THR A 126 13.33 13.03 11.78
N ASN A 127 14.40 12.27 11.50
CA ASN A 127 15.63 12.78 10.94
C ASN A 127 15.42 13.31 9.51
N LYS A 128 15.81 14.56 9.26
CA LYS A 128 15.66 15.22 7.96
C LYS A 128 16.42 14.50 6.83
N LYS A 129 17.57 13.85 7.13
CA LYS A 129 18.34 13.11 6.13
C LYS A 129 17.57 11.89 5.65
N TRP A 130 16.93 11.15 6.58
CA TRP A 130 16.08 10.01 6.24
C TRP A 130 14.91 10.43 5.36
N LYS A 131 14.13 11.42 5.76
CA LYS A 131 13.01 11.94 4.94
C LYS A 131 13.45 12.36 3.55
N LYS A 132 14.59 13.06 3.44
CA LYS A 132 15.17 13.42 2.14
C LYS A 132 15.58 12.21 1.31
N HIS A 133 16.14 11.18 1.95
CA HIS A 133 16.51 9.93 1.29
C HIS A 133 15.27 9.25 0.69
N ILE A 134 14.22 9.03 1.49
CA ILE A 134 12.97 8.40 1.02
C ILE A 134 12.34 9.20 -0.13
N THR A 135 12.35 10.53 -0.04
CA THR A 135 11.88 11.40 -1.14
C THR A 135 12.70 11.20 -2.43
N ASN A 136 14.01 11.05 -2.33
CA ASN A 136 14.88 10.81 -3.49
C ASN A 136 14.70 9.39 -4.04
N LEU A 137 14.64 8.40 -3.15
CA LEU A 137 14.41 7.00 -3.52
C LEU A 137 13.06 6.84 -4.25
N SER A 138 12.00 7.47 -3.76
CA SER A 138 10.69 7.41 -4.43
C SER A 138 10.74 8.00 -5.85
N LYS A 139 11.50 9.07 -6.07
CA LYS A 139 11.72 9.64 -7.41
C LYS A 139 12.55 8.71 -8.30
N LYS A 140 13.62 8.10 -7.75
CA LYS A 140 14.47 7.10 -8.45
C LYS A 140 13.61 5.92 -8.91
N LEU A 141 12.80 5.36 -8.02
CA LEU A 141 11.90 4.23 -8.31
C LEU A 141 10.85 4.59 -9.38
N LYS A 142 10.18 5.76 -9.24
CA LYS A 142 9.27 6.25 -10.28
C LYS A 142 9.95 6.36 -11.64
N PHE A 143 11.19 6.85 -11.70
CA PHE A 143 11.94 6.98 -12.95
C PHE A 143 12.23 5.62 -13.61
N LYS A 144 12.25 4.52 -12.85
CA LYS A 144 12.37 3.15 -13.40
C LYS A 144 11.08 2.68 -14.09
N GLY A 145 9.95 3.35 -13.89
CA GLY A 145 8.69 3.07 -14.58
C GLY A 145 7.71 2.21 -13.79
N ILE A 146 7.82 2.16 -12.46
CA ILE A 146 6.83 1.55 -11.57
C ILE A 146 5.51 2.32 -11.61
N ASP A 147 4.43 1.68 -11.16
CA ASP A 147 3.07 2.23 -11.18
C ASP A 147 2.56 2.64 -9.78
N GLY A 148 3.32 2.31 -8.72
CA GLY A 148 2.97 2.66 -7.34
C GLY A 148 4.02 2.22 -6.33
N PHE A 149 3.78 2.52 -5.06
CA PHE A 149 4.64 2.17 -3.95
C PHE A 149 3.94 1.22 -2.99
N PHE A 150 4.71 0.33 -2.40
CA PHE A 150 4.34 -0.49 -1.26
C PHE A 150 5.24 -0.05 -0.10
N ALA A 151 4.71 0.85 0.74
CA ALA A 151 5.45 1.46 1.84
C ALA A 151 5.36 0.57 3.07
N ASP A 152 6.52 0.11 3.52
CA ASP A 152 6.65 -0.80 4.64
C ASP A 152 7.13 -0.11 5.91
N ASN A 153 6.88 -0.78 7.04
CA ASN A 153 7.36 -0.41 8.37
C ASN A 153 6.80 0.91 8.93
N THR A 154 5.54 1.24 8.60
CA THR A 154 4.82 2.29 9.33
C THR A 154 4.55 1.89 10.79
N ASP A 155 4.80 0.62 11.16
CA ASP A 155 4.79 0.10 12.53
C ASP A 155 5.83 0.75 13.44
N VAL A 156 6.80 1.47 12.89
CA VAL A 156 7.68 2.37 13.65
C VAL A 156 6.89 3.30 14.58
N TYR A 157 5.66 3.67 14.21
CA TYR A 157 4.78 4.45 15.07
C TYR A 157 4.25 3.64 16.27
N TYR A 158 4.01 2.36 16.12
CA TYR A 158 3.62 1.48 17.22
C TYR A 158 4.74 1.35 18.26
N HIS A 159 6.01 1.23 17.81
CA HIS A 159 7.17 1.12 18.69
C HIS A 159 7.55 2.45 19.35
N TYR A 160 7.40 3.56 18.61
CA TYR A 160 7.78 4.90 19.07
C TYR A 160 6.60 5.86 18.92
N GLU A 161 5.54 5.66 19.72
CA GLU A 161 4.27 6.38 19.64
C GLU A 161 4.41 7.83 20.16
N THR A 162 5.00 8.70 19.33
CA THR A 162 5.15 10.13 19.63
C THR A 162 4.49 10.99 18.54
N PRO A 163 4.07 12.23 18.89
CA PRO A 163 3.57 13.18 17.87
C PRO A 163 4.57 13.45 16.75
N GLN A 164 5.87 13.42 17.04
CA GLN A 164 6.94 13.66 16.09
C GLN A 164 7.04 12.53 15.05
N VAL A 165 7.00 11.27 15.50
CA VAL A 165 7.00 10.10 14.62
C VAL A 165 5.73 10.07 13.76
N TYR A 166 4.57 10.37 14.35
CA TYR A 166 3.32 10.47 13.61
C TYR A 166 3.40 11.52 12.49
N SER A 167 3.86 12.73 12.82
CA SER A 167 4.02 13.80 11.84
C SER A 167 5.04 13.44 10.75
N ALA A 168 6.14 12.78 11.13
CA ALA A 168 7.16 12.35 10.18
C ALA A 168 6.63 11.33 9.17
N LEU A 169 5.81 10.35 9.60
CA LEU A 169 5.15 9.43 8.67
C LEU A 169 4.21 10.14 7.69
N LEU A 170 3.40 11.10 8.18
CA LEU A 170 2.53 11.89 7.30
C LEU A 170 3.35 12.72 6.30
N GLU A 171 4.47 13.30 6.70
CA GLU A 171 5.38 14.05 5.81
C GLU A 171 5.98 13.13 4.74
N ILE A 172 6.47 11.94 5.13
CA ILE A 172 7.03 10.94 4.20
C ILE A 172 5.98 10.50 3.18
N LEU A 173 4.77 10.12 3.64
CA LEU A 173 3.68 9.72 2.74
C LEU A 173 3.24 10.88 1.82
N THR A 174 3.25 12.12 2.33
CA THR A 174 2.98 13.32 1.53
C THR A 174 4.03 13.50 0.42
N ASP A 175 5.31 13.27 0.72
CA ASP A 175 6.38 13.37 -0.27
C ASP A 175 6.30 12.23 -1.32
N ILE A 176 5.97 11.01 -0.90
CA ILE A 176 5.67 9.90 -1.82
C ILE A 176 4.50 10.28 -2.74
N LYS A 177 3.42 10.85 -2.20
CA LYS A 177 2.25 11.30 -2.96
C LYS A 177 2.59 12.36 -4.01
N LYS A 178 3.56 13.25 -3.75
CA LYS A 178 4.04 14.25 -4.73
C LYS A 178 4.64 13.62 -5.98
N THR A 179 5.00 12.34 -5.96
CA THR A 179 5.40 11.62 -7.17
C THR A 179 4.24 11.46 -8.15
N GLY A 180 3.00 11.55 -7.70
CA GLY A 180 1.78 11.31 -8.48
C GLY A 180 1.41 9.82 -8.59
N LEU A 181 2.16 8.92 -7.95
CA LEU A 181 1.86 7.49 -7.93
C LEU A 181 1.11 7.10 -6.66
N PRO A 182 0.21 6.09 -6.73
CA PRO A 182 -0.49 5.55 -5.57
C PRO A 182 0.47 4.83 -4.61
N CYS A 183 0.11 4.81 -3.32
CA CYS A 183 0.85 4.12 -2.28
C CYS A 183 -0.06 3.16 -1.51
N ILE A 184 0.35 1.90 -1.39
CA ILE A 184 -0.18 0.92 -0.44
C ILE A 184 0.73 0.95 0.77
N VAL A 185 0.16 0.98 1.97
CA VAL A 185 0.92 0.87 3.23
C VAL A 185 0.81 -0.56 3.72
N ASN A 186 1.94 -1.18 4.09
CA ASN A 186 2.00 -2.49 4.71
C ASN A 186 2.03 -2.36 6.24
N GLY A 187 1.17 -3.09 6.94
CA GLY A 187 1.05 -3.00 8.40
C GLY A 187 0.57 -1.65 8.91
N GLY A 188 1.09 -1.23 10.07
CA GLY A 188 0.89 0.10 10.65
C GLY A 188 -0.54 0.39 11.10
N ASP A 189 -1.26 -0.60 11.57
CA ASP A 189 -2.67 -0.49 11.97
C ASP A 189 -2.92 0.60 13.03
N THR A 190 -1.97 0.80 13.95
CA THR A 190 -2.02 1.88 14.96
C THR A 190 -1.94 3.25 14.31
N PHE A 191 -0.96 3.46 13.42
CA PHE A 191 -0.79 4.71 12.67
C PHE A 191 -2.00 4.97 11.75
N ILE A 192 -2.39 4.00 10.95
CA ILE A 192 -3.51 4.12 10.00
C ILE A 192 -4.84 4.39 10.74
N SER A 193 -5.08 3.69 11.86
CA SER A 193 -6.29 3.90 12.67
C SER A 193 -6.38 5.31 13.23
N LYS A 194 -5.26 5.86 13.72
CA LYS A 194 -5.17 7.25 14.19
C LYS A 194 -5.39 8.24 13.03
N ALA A 195 -4.70 8.04 11.91
CA ALA A 195 -4.76 8.93 10.76
C ALA A 195 -6.17 8.96 10.12
N ILE A 196 -6.89 7.83 10.11
CA ILE A 196 -8.30 7.79 9.73
C ILE A 196 -9.16 8.60 10.71
N SER A 197 -8.94 8.42 12.02
CA SER A 197 -9.72 9.11 13.05
C SER A 197 -9.53 10.64 13.02
N GLU A 198 -8.33 11.08 12.69
CA GLU A 198 -7.97 12.50 12.57
C GLU A 198 -8.20 13.05 11.16
N ASN A 199 -8.67 12.21 10.22
CA ASN A 199 -8.86 12.56 8.80
C ASN A 199 -7.60 13.13 8.11
N THR A 200 -6.41 12.72 8.59
CA THR A 200 -5.10 13.14 8.03
C THR A 200 -4.62 12.24 6.90
N LEU A 201 -5.21 11.04 6.74
CA LEU A 201 -4.84 10.06 5.73
C LEU A 201 -5.46 10.32 4.35
N LYS A 202 -6.44 11.22 4.28
CA LYS A 202 -7.20 11.46 3.05
C LYS A 202 -6.29 11.75 1.87
N ASP A 203 -6.49 11.00 0.78
CA ASP A 203 -5.75 11.10 -0.47
C ASP A 203 -4.23 10.78 -0.39
N LEU A 204 -3.68 10.43 0.77
CA LEU A 204 -2.27 10.05 0.92
C LEU A 204 -2.02 8.57 0.57
N VAL A 205 -2.96 7.70 0.94
CA VAL A 205 -2.83 6.25 0.82
C VAL A 205 -3.94 5.71 -0.08
N TYR A 206 -3.55 4.86 -1.03
CA TYR A 206 -4.47 4.20 -1.96
C TYR A 206 -5.12 2.96 -1.35
N GLY A 207 -4.37 2.23 -0.54
CA GLY A 207 -4.81 1.00 0.10
C GLY A 207 -3.89 0.61 1.24
N ILE A 208 -4.30 -0.40 1.99
CA ILE A 208 -3.47 -1.04 3.00
C ILE A 208 -3.28 -2.51 2.65
N ASN A 209 -2.09 -3.04 2.95
CA ASN A 209 -1.85 -4.46 3.05
C ASN A 209 -1.74 -4.83 4.53
N GLN A 210 -2.42 -5.90 4.94
CA GLN A 210 -2.29 -6.45 6.28
C GLN A 210 -1.84 -7.89 6.19
N GLU A 211 -0.80 -8.21 6.93
CA GLU A 211 -0.28 -9.57 7.00
C GLU A 211 -0.91 -10.34 8.16
N THR A 212 -0.98 -11.65 8.00
CA THR A 212 -1.30 -12.60 9.10
C THR A 212 -2.62 -12.34 9.84
N VAL A 213 -3.66 -11.96 9.11
CA VAL A 213 -5.02 -11.78 9.67
C VAL A 213 -5.62 -13.13 10.05
N LEU A 214 -5.55 -14.09 9.15
CA LEU A 214 -6.10 -15.43 9.30
C LEU A 214 -5.05 -16.48 9.69
N THR A 215 -3.78 -16.15 9.44
CA THR A 215 -2.62 -17.01 9.71
C THR A 215 -1.68 -16.38 10.73
N LYS A 216 -0.74 -17.14 11.24
CA LYS A 216 0.33 -16.72 12.15
C LYS A 216 1.63 -17.38 11.73
N ILE A 217 2.71 -16.61 11.73
CA ILE A 217 4.07 -17.10 11.48
C ILE A 217 4.74 -17.47 12.81
N ASP A 218 5.36 -18.64 12.84
CA ASP A 218 6.34 -19.03 13.85
C ASP A 218 7.72 -18.92 13.18
N PHE A 219 8.37 -17.77 13.34
CA PHE A 219 9.66 -17.49 12.72
C PHE A 219 10.73 -18.47 13.18
N LYS A 220 10.71 -18.88 14.46
CA LYS A 220 11.70 -19.79 15.04
C LYS A 220 11.67 -21.18 14.39
N ASN A 221 10.46 -21.69 14.08
CA ASN A 221 10.27 -23.03 13.53
C ASN A 221 9.98 -23.02 12.02
N ASN A 222 9.96 -21.85 11.39
CA ASN A 222 9.54 -21.65 9.99
C ASN A 222 8.21 -22.38 9.69
N ALA A 223 7.24 -22.16 10.58
CA ALA A 223 5.93 -22.83 10.53
C ALA A 223 4.79 -21.81 10.49
N PHE A 224 3.66 -22.25 9.95
CA PHE A 224 2.47 -21.42 9.81
C PHE A 224 1.30 -22.05 10.54
N TYR A 225 0.56 -21.25 11.28
CA TYR A 225 -0.63 -21.65 12.04
C TYR A 225 -1.79 -20.71 11.74
N THR A 226 -2.98 -21.05 12.18
CA THR A 226 -4.13 -20.14 12.15
C THR A 226 -4.01 -19.12 13.28
N SER A 227 -4.37 -17.88 13.02
CA SER A 227 -4.44 -16.80 14.02
C SER A 227 -5.46 -17.12 15.11
N SER A 228 -5.25 -16.55 16.30
CA SER A 228 -6.22 -16.60 17.37
C SER A 228 -7.53 -15.94 16.96
N LYS A 229 -8.62 -16.29 17.67
CA LYS A 229 -9.92 -15.64 17.42
C LYS A 229 -9.83 -14.14 17.69
N ASP A 230 -9.17 -13.74 18.78
CA ASP A 230 -9.07 -12.32 19.19
C ASP A 230 -8.26 -11.50 18.17
N THR A 231 -7.12 -12.03 17.70
CA THR A 231 -6.31 -11.40 16.64
C THR A 231 -7.14 -11.19 15.37
N ARG A 232 -7.86 -12.22 14.95
CA ARG A 232 -8.70 -12.15 13.75
C ARG A 232 -9.82 -11.12 13.92
N GLU A 233 -10.55 -11.11 15.03
CA GLU A 233 -11.63 -10.15 15.29
C GLU A 233 -11.11 -8.72 15.35
N TYR A 234 -9.92 -8.50 15.89
CA TYR A 234 -9.25 -7.20 15.90
C TYR A 234 -9.01 -6.71 14.47
N PHE A 235 -8.33 -7.51 13.65
CA PHE A 235 -8.02 -7.11 12.28
C PHE A 235 -9.26 -7.02 11.39
N GLU A 236 -10.28 -7.87 11.56
CA GLU A 236 -11.54 -7.72 10.83
C GLU A 236 -12.21 -6.36 11.08
N LYS A 237 -12.18 -5.86 12.31
CA LYS A 237 -12.69 -4.52 12.65
C LYS A 237 -11.83 -3.41 12.03
N TYR A 238 -10.51 -3.55 12.09
CA TYR A 238 -9.57 -2.63 11.47
C TYR A 238 -9.74 -2.55 9.96
N LEU A 239 -9.76 -3.69 9.28
CA LEU A 239 -9.95 -3.78 7.82
C LEU A 239 -11.28 -3.18 7.38
N LYS A 240 -12.35 -3.41 8.16
CA LYS A 240 -13.63 -2.77 7.91
C LYS A 240 -13.54 -1.25 8.02
N LYS A 241 -12.88 -0.73 9.06
CA LYS A 241 -12.66 0.72 9.24
C LYS A 241 -11.90 1.32 8.04
N CYS A 242 -10.84 0.66 7.58
CA CYS A 242 -10.06 1.08 6.41
C CYS A 242 -10.93 1.10 5.14
N LYS A 243 -11.70 0.04 4.91
CA LYS A 243 -12.60 -0.05 3.76
C LYS A 243 -13.70 1.01 3.79
N ASP A 244 -14.30 1.26 4.94
CA ASP A 244 -15.34 2.29 5.13
C ASP A 244 -14.77 3.70 4.88
N PHE A 245 -13.48 3.91 5.18
CA PHE A 245 -12.75 5.14 4.86
C PHE A 245 -12.45 5.30 3.35
N GLY A 246 -12.56 4.23 2.57
CA GLY A 246 -12.35 4.23 1.13
C GLY A 246 -11.01 3.68 0.68
N LEU A 247 -10.27 2.98 1.53
CA LEU A 247 -9.02 2.33 1.16
C LEU A 247 -9.28 0.98 0.50
N LYS A 248 -8.48 0.61 -0.49
CA LYS A 248 -8.38 -0.76 -0.97
C LYS A 248 -7.73 -1.64 0.07
N ILE A 249 -8.22 -2.86 0.20
CA ILE A 249 -7.71 -3.84 1.17
C ILE A 249 -6.97 -4.94 0.42
N TYR A 250 -5.74 -5.16 0.86
CA TYR A 250 -4.86 -6.25 0.45
C TYR A 250 -4.48 -7.06 1.69
N LEU A 251 -4.38 -8.36 1.53
CA LEU A 251 -3.95 -9.27 2.59
C LEU A 251 -2.77 -10.11 2.09
N THR A 252 -1.82 -10.33 2.99
CA THR A 252 -0.74 -11.30 2.81
C THR A 252 -0.85 -12.36 3.90
N GLU A 253 -1.08 -13.59 3.49
CA GLU A 253 -1.28 -14.71 4.39
C GLU A 253 -0.24 -15.80 4.11
N TYR A 254 0.10 -16.57 5.14
CA TYR A 254 1.17 -17.55 5.04
C TYR A 254 0.67 -18.95 5.41
N THR A 255 0.69 -19.88 4.46
CA THR A 255 0.31 -21.27 4.73
C THR A 255 0.74 -22.22 3.62
N ARG A 256 1.00 -23.47 3.98
CA ARG A 256 1.22 -24.60 3.05
C ARG A 256 0.00 -25.55 2.98
N ASP A 257 -1.03 -25.30 3.80
CA ASP A 257 -2.23 -26.13 3.89
C ASP A 257 -3.32 -25.65 2.92
N GLU A 258 -3.71 -26.49 1.96
CA GLU A 258 -4.72 -26.15 0.96
C GLU A 258 -6.10 -25.87 1.55
N LYS A 259 -6.47 -26.49 2.68
CA LYS A 259 -7.74 -26.18 3.35
C LYS A 259 -7.74 -24.79 3.93
N ILE A 260 -6.59 -24.33 4.45
CA ILE A 260 -6.42 -22.98 4.96
C ILE A 260 -6.39 -21.99 3.80
N LYS A 261 -5.67 -22.29 2.70
CA LYS A 261 -5.68 -21.45 1.48
C LYS A 261 -7.11 -21.20 0.98
N ASN A 262 -7.94 -22.26 0.91
CA ASN A 262 -9.33 -22.11 0.48
C ASN A 262 -10.15 -21.23 1.43
N LYS A 263 -9.98 -21.36 2.76
CA LYS A 263 -10.64 -20.49 3.75
C LYS A 263 -10.23 -19.02 3.57
N ILE A 264 -8.95 -18.75 3.30
CA ILE A 264 -8.44 -17.40 3.03
C ILE A 264 -9.08 -16.85 1.76
N ARG A 265 -9.08 -17.60 0.66
CA ARG A 265 -9.70 -17.20 -0.61
C ARG A 265 -11.18 -16.88 -0.44
N ASP A 266 -11.93 -17.73 0.28
CA ASP A 266 -13.35 -17.51 0.57
C ASP A 266 -13.59 -16.25 1.42
N PHE A 267 -12.77 -16.05 2.44
CA PHE A 267 -12.82 -14.85 3.28
C PHE A 267 -12.57 -13.57 2.45
N CYS A 268 -11.52 -13.58 1.63
CA CYS A 268 -11.18 -12.44 0.77
C CYS A 268 -12.28 -12.17 -0.27
N LYS A 269 -12.78 -13.22 -0.92
CA LYS A 269 -13.89 -13.10 -1.88
C LYS A 269 -15.16 -12.54 -1.25
N LYS A 270 -15.55 -13.04 -0.07
CA LYS A 270 -16.73 -12.57 0.68
C LYS A 270 -16.62 -11.08 1.02
N ASN A 271 -15.44 -10.64 1.44
CA ASN A 271 -15.19 -9.27 1.88
C ASN A 271 -14.76 -8.34 0.72
N ARG A 272 -14.53 -8.87 -0.49
CA ARG A 272 -13.95 -8.16 -1.63
C ARG A 272 -12.59 -7.54 -1.27
N TYR A 273 -11.72 -8.37 -0.68
CA TYR A 273 -10.32 -8.05 -0.42
C TYR A 273 -9.43 -8.72 -1.46
N ASN A 274 -8.31 -8.11 -1.78
CA ASN A 274 -7.28 -8.71 -2.60
C ASN A 274 -6.39 -9.54 -1.67
N CYS A 275 -6.00 -10.75 -2.05
CA CYS A 275 -5.12 -11.54 -1.21
C CYS A 275 -4.02 -12.23 -2.00
N TYR A 276 -2.86 -12.30 -1.36
CA TYR A 276 -1.75 -13.14 -1.73
C TYR A 276 -1.49 -14.14 -0.61
N ILE A 277 -1.25 -15.40 -0.97
CA ILE A 277 -0.98 -16.46 0.00
C ILE A 277 0.41 -17.00 -0.32
N SER A 278 1.35 -16.89 0.61
CA SER A 278 2.70 -17.41 0.43
C SER A 278 2.94 -18.66 1.25
N SER A 279 3.73 -19.56 0.71
CA SER A 279 4.25 -20.74 1.43
C SER A 279 5.64 -20.51 2.05
N THR A 280 6.21 -19.31 1.85
CA THR A 280 7.50 -18.89 2.41
C THR A 280 7.44 -17.48 2.98
N ILE A 281 8.21 -17.22 4.04
CA ILE A 281 8.30 -15.90 4.68
C ILE A 281 8.98 -14.89 3.74
N GLU A 282 9.96 -15.36 2.96
CA GLU A 282 10.77 -14.52 2.08
C GLU A 282 10.04 -14.10 0.78
N LEU A 283 8.79 -14.51 0.59
CA LEU A 283 7.98 -14.13 -0.57
C LEU A 283 8.65 -14.45 -1.93
N ARG A 284 9.20 -15.67 -2.03
CA ARG A 284 9.94 -16.16 -3.22
C ARG A 284 9.10 -16.98 -4.19
N ASN A 285 7.91 -17.42 -3.79
CA ASN A 285 7.10 -18.34 -4.58
C ASN A 285 6.31 -17.61 -5.65
N ILE A 286 6.41 -18.10 -6.88
CA ILE A 286 5.76 -17.52 -8.07
C ILE A 286 4.50 -18.29 -8.48
N ASP A 287 4.37 -19.56 -8.05
CA ASP A 287 3.35 -20.50 -8.56
C ASP A 287 2.14 -20.64 -7.61
N GLU A 288 1.84 -19.64 -6.80
CA GLU A 288 0.73 -19.70 -5.82
C GLU A 288 -0.47 -18.81 -6.13
#